data_bdfa4c199872e84d32c0605376090cf1
#
_entry.id   bdfa4c199872e84d32c0605376090cf1
#
_cell.length_a   1.000
_cell.length_b   1.000
_cell.length_c   1.000
_cell.angle_alpha   90.00
_cell.angle_beta   90.00
_cell.angle_gamma   90.00
#
_symmetry.space_group_name_H-M   'P 1'
#
loop_
_entity.id
_entity.type
_entity.pdbx_description
1 polymer ?
#
loop_
_entity_poly.entity_id
_entity_poly.type
_entity_poly.pdbx_seq_one_letter_code
_entity_poly.pdbx_strand_id
1 'polypeptide(L)'
;MALCDILVCLDSTIAGERRLDLALNLAHADKAHLTAVYALPEPPRPTGPASSPHLPPTIRSPVSPDGARAIGGGQVAHDSLSAQEAREAERADGMAERFRADVSARGLAGDWQMFNHGDLPELIDRINAVDLAVIGQFASQELGEGCWLRPDDIIVDAGRPVLIVPYAGQFERVGSRVLIAWDGTREASRALHEGLPLILAAEAATVLHVGEGALDGNRRSLARIVGHLARHGVQAKPEELPRGGIPVAEVILSRAGDMGADLIVMGAYHHSPLRESLLGGVSRALLDHMTVPVLMSH
;
A
#
# COMPACT_ATOMS: atom_id res chain seq x y z
N MET A 1 -0.92 -2.00 23.40
CA MET A 1 -1.53 -0.78 22.88
C MET A 1 -2.54 -1.24 21.84
N ALA A 2 -3.82 -0.90 21.95
CA ALA A 2 -4.85 -1.29 20.98
C ALA A 2 -4.94 -0.22 19.89
N LEU A 3 -5.31 -0.60 18.66
CA LEU A 3 -5.69 0.34 17.62
C LEU A 3 -7.07 0.92 17.96
N CYS A 4 -7.22 2.22 17.88
CA CYS A 4 -8.51 2.91 18.16
C CYS A 4 -9.16 3.44 16.89
N ASP A 5 -8.36 3.75 15.87
CA ASP A 5 -8.81 4.32 14.60
C ASP A 5 -8.03 3.74 13.43
N ILE A 6 -8.75 3.17 12.45
CA ILE A 6 -8.18 2.53 11.28
C ILE A 6 -8.81 3.15 10.04
N LEU A 7 -7.96 3.50 9.06
CA LEU A 7 -8.43 3.93 7.75
C LEU A 7 -8.10 2.85 6.71
N VAL A 8 -9.06 2.46 5.87
CA VAL A 8 -8.83 1.54 4.77
C VAL A 8 -9.13 2.21 3.42
N CYS A 9 -8.17 2.15 2.49
CA CYS A 9 -8.38 2.58 1.12
C CYS A 9 -8.90 1.41 0.28
N LEU A 10 -10.02 1.62 -0.39
CA LEU A 10 -10.73 0.62 -1.19
C LEU A 10 -10.79 1.02 -2.66
N ASP A 11 -10.98 0.04 -3.50
CA ASP A 11 -11.21 0.17 -4.94
C ASP A 11 -12.19 -0.91 -5.40
N SER A 12 -12.59 -0.88 -6.67
CA SER A 12 -13.55 -1.84 -7.28
C SER A 12 -13.00 -3.24 -7.52
N THR A 13 -11.77 -3.54 -7.09
CA THR A 13 -11.15 -4.83 -7.34
C THR A 13 -11.51 -5.88 -6.27
N ILE A 14 -11.37 -7.17 -6.62
CA ILE A 14 -11.47 -8.25 -5.64
C ILE A 14 -10.43 -8.09 -4.52
N ALA A 15 -9.26 -7.51 -4.81
CA ALA A 15 -8.25 -7.20 -3.81
C ALA A 15 -8.75 -6.12 -2.83
N GLY A 16 -9.53 -5.12 -3.32
CA GLY A 16 -10.20 -4.13 -2.49
C GLY A 16 -11.19 -4.75 -1.51
N GLU A 17 -12.00 -5.72 -1.97
CA GLU A 17 -12.94 -6.45 -1.10
C GLU A 17 -12.21 -7.24 0.00
N ARG A 18 -11.15 -7.98 -0.36
CA ARG A 18 -10.34 -8.74 0.61
C ARG A 18 -9.65 -7.83 1.63
N ARG A 19 -9.22 -6.66 1.18
CA ARG A 19 -8.62 -5.62 2.04
C ARG A 19 -9.64 -5.07 3.03
N LEU A 20 -10.89 -4.89 2.61
CA LEU A 20 -11.99 -4.54 3.52
C LEU A 20 -12.17 -5.62 4.59
N ASP A 21 -12.20 -6.91 4.21
CA ASP A 21 -12.35 -8.01 5.17
C ASP A 21 -11.23 -8.01 6.22
N LEU A 22 -9.98 -7.79 5.81
CA LEU A 22 -8.84 -7.69 6.72
C LEU A 22 -9.00 -6.48 7.66
N ALA A 23 -9.35 -5.30 7.14
CA ALA A 23 -9.53 -4.10 7.95
C ALA A 23 -10.66 -4.24 8.96
N LEU A 24 -11.78 -4.87 8.57
CA LEU A 24 -12.90 -5.20 9.47
C LEU A 24 -12.46 -6.16 10.58
N ASN A 25 -11.62 -7.16 10.28
CA ASN A 25 -11.10 -8.09 11.29
C ASN A 25 -10.15 -7.39 12.28
N LEU A 26 -9.27 -6.51 11.79
CA LEU A 26 -8.41 -5.68 12.64
C LEU A 26 -9.24 -4.76 13.55
N ALA A 27 -10.18 -4.03 12.96
CA ALA A 27 -11.06 -3.15 13.73
C ALA A 27 -11.88 -3.91 14.78
N HIS A 28 -12.39 -5.10 14.43
CA HIS A 28 -13.17 -5.91 15.36
C HIS A 28 -12.34 -6.43 16.55
N ALA A 29 -11.08 -6.83 16.30
CA ALA A 29 -10.18 -7.33 17.35
C ALA A 29 -9.93 -6.29 18.45
N ASP A 30 -9.76 -5.03 18.07
CA ASP A 30 -9.44 -3.92 18.97
C ASP A 30 -10.66 -3.02 19.31
N LYS A 31 -11.81 -3.27 18.68
CA LYS A 31 -13.02 -2.39 18.73
C LYS A 31 -12.72 -0.98 18.22
N ALA A 32 -11.87 -0.90 17.20
CA ALA A 32 -11.49 0.36 16.59
C ALA A 32 -12.61 0.93 15.72
N HIS A 33 -12.62 2.26 15.59
CA HIS A 33 -13.38 2.94 14.55
C HIS A 33 -12.76 2.63 13.17
N LEU A 34 -13.58 2.37 12.14
CA LEU A 34 -13.11 2.06 10.80
C LEU A 34 -13.60 3.07 9.78
N THR A 35 -12.69 3.87 9.23
CA THR A 35 -12.99 4.77 8.11
C THR A 35 -12.65 4.08 6.80
N ALA A 36 -13.62 3.86 5.93
CA ALA A 36 -13.42 3.36 4.59
C ALA A 36 -13.38 4.52 3.59
N VAL A 37 -12.31 4.59 2.82
CA VAL A 37 -12.10 5.54 1.74
C VAL A 37 -12.12 4.80 0.41
N TYR A 38 -13.10 5.08 -0.43
CA TYR A 38 -13.18 4.51 -1.77
C TYR A 38 -12.51 5.45 -2.78
N ALA A 39 -11.44 4.97 -3.41
CA ALA A 39 -10.71 5.71 -4.41
C ALA A 39 -11.33 5.50 -5.79
N LEU A 40 -11.98 6.53 -6.32
CA LEU A 40 -12.52 6.50 -7.68
C LEU A 40 -11.37 6.44 -8.69
N PRO A 41 -11.44 5.59 -9.73
CA PRO A 41 -10.40 5.50 -10.74
C PRO A 41 -10.22 6.84 -11.48
N GLU A 42 -8.97 7.13 -11.88
CA GLU A 42 -8.70 8.32 -12.69
C GLU A 42 -9.45 8.18 -14.03
N PRO A 43 -10.25 9.19 -14.41
CA PRO A 43 -10.92 9.14 -15.70
C PRO A 43 -9.86 9.02 -16.82
N PRO A 44 -10.07 8.17 -17.83
CA PRO A 44 -9.13 7.99 -18.91
C PRO A 44 -8.86 9.35 -19.56
N ARG A 45 -7.59 9.73 -19.62
CA ARG A 45 -7.20 10.97 -20.30
C ARG A 45 -7.68 10.91 -21.74
N PRO A 46 -8.36 11.95 -22.25
CA PRO A 46 -8.72 11.99 -23.65
C PRO A 46 -7.43 11.81 -24.46
N THR A 47 -7.35 10.72 -25.20
CA THR A 47 -6.28 10.51 -26.17
C THR A 47 -6.47 11.52 -27.28
N GLY A 48 -6.01 12.76 -27.07
CA GLY A 48 -5.82 13.73 -28.12
C GLY A 48 -4.90 13.11 -29.18
N PRO A 49 -5.01 13.49 -30.45
CA PRO A 49 -4.12 12.99 -31.48
C PRO A 49 -2.68 13.18 -30.98
N ALA A 50 -1.94 12.07 -30.87
CA ALA A 50 -0.56 12.06 -30.42
C ALA A 50 0.18 13.20 -31.13
N SER A 51 0.67 14.17 -30.36
CA SER A 51 1.57 15.19 -30.87
C SER A 51 2.81 14.46 -31.35
N SER A 52 2.87 14.20 -32.65
CA SER A 52 4.01 13.59 -33.31
C SER A 52 5.25 14.44 -33.00
N PRO A 53 6.35 13.84 -32.54
CA PRO A 53 7.57 14.59 -32.33
C PRO A 53 8.05 15.13 -33.67
N HIS A 54 8.14 16.45 -33.77
CA HIS A 54 8.87 17.27 -34.75
C HIS A 54 9.17 16.61 -36.10
N LEU A 55 8.27 16.81 -37.06
CA LEU A 55 8.66 16.87 -38.48
C LEU A 55 9.01 18.32 -38.85
N PRO A 56 10.13 18.58 -39.57
CA PRO A 56 10.50 19.92 -39.99
C PRO A 56 9.51 20.47 -41.00
N PRO A 57 9.33 21.81 -41.09
CA PRO A 57 8.34 22.44 -41.94
C PRO A 57 8.80 22.50 -43.40
N THR A 58 8.41 21.51 -44.20
CA THR A 58 8.43 21.70 -45.65
C THR A 58 7.37 20.84 -46.33
N ILE A 59 6.66 21.54 -47.20
CA ILE A 59 5.72 21.11 -48.27
C ILE A 59 4.24 21.26 -47.89
N ARG A 60 3.73 22.42 -48.27
CA ARG A 60 2.32 22.66 -48.51
C ARG A 60 1.85 21.82 -49.72
N SER A 61 0.92 20.93 -49.51
CA SER A 61 0.10 20.34 -50.58
C SER A 61 -1.28 20.97 -50.58
N PRO A 62 -1.90 21.12 -51.75
CA PRO A 62 -3.12 21.94 -51.91
C PRO A 62 -4.34 21.25 -51.30
N VAL A 63 -5.19 22.09 -50.72
CA VAL A 63 -6.49 21.77 -50.15
C VAL A 63 -7.43 21.25 -51.24
N SER A 64 -7.94 20.04 -51.06
CA SER A 64 -9.13 19.56 -51.81
C SER A 64 -10.40 20.02 -51.10
N PRO A 65 -11.38 20.55 -51.83
CA PRO A 65 -12.63 21.05 -51.28
C PRO A 65 -13.72 19.97 -51.29
N ASP A 66 -13.56 18.93 -50.50
CA ASP A 66 -14.68 18.02 -50.19
C ASP A 66 -14.70 17.76 -48.71
N GLY A 67 -15.59 18.47 -48.02
CA GLY A 67 -15.85 18.36 -46.62
C GLY A 67 -16.48 17.03 -46.22
N ALA A 68 -15.67 16.03 -45.94
CA ALA A 68 -16.10 14.88 -45.17
C ALA A 68 -16.07 15.26 -43.69
N ARG A 69 -17.23 15.56 -43.16
CA ARG A 69 -17.50 15.74 -41.73
C ARG A 69 -17.13 14.46 -41.01
N ALA A 70 -16.01 14.45 -40.26
CA ALA A 70 -15.76 13.47 -39.26
C ALA A 70 -16.73 13.69 -38.07
N ILE A 71 -17.96 13.19 -38.22
CA ILE A 71 -18.98 13.15 -37.18
C ILE A 71 -18.99 11.70 -36.70
N GLY A 72 -18.48 11.43 -35.51
CA GLY A 72 -18.64 10.12 -34.87
C GLY A 72 -17.68 9.76 -33.75
N GLY A 73 -16.44 10.26 -33.74
CA GLY A 73 -15.45 9.83 -32.73
C GLY A 73 -15.65 10.44 -31.33
N GLY A 74 -16.14 11.67 -31.24
CA GLY A 74 -16.28 12.35 -29.95
C GLY A 74 -17.48 11.90 -29.13
N GLN A 75 -18.60 11.57 -29.80
CA GLN A 75 -19.83 11.20 -29.10
C GLN A 75 -19.75 9.77 -28.52
N VAL A 76 -19.19 8.84 -29.29
CA VAL A 76 -18.98 7.45 -28.83
C VAL A 76 -17.99 7.39 -27.66
N ALA A 77 -16.95 8.22 -27.68
CA ALA A 77 -16.01 8.31 -26.56
C ALA A 77 -16.65 8.93 -25.31
N HIS A 78 -17.50 9.94 -25.48
CA HIS A 78 -18.21 10.58 -24.36
C HIS A 78 -19.26 9.63 -23.75
N ASP A 79 -20.01 8.90 -24.59
CA ASP A 79 -21.01 7.93 -24.11
C ASP A 79 -20.36 6.73 -23.41
N SER A 80 -19.15 6.31 -23.84
CA SER A 80 -18.40 5.24 -23.17
C SER A 80 -17.82 5.68 -21.83
N LEU A 81 -17.37 6.91 -21.69
CA LEU A 81 -16.87 7.49 -20.43
C LEU A 81 -18.00 7.60 -19.40
N SER A 82 -19.16 8.13 -19.81
CA SER A 82 -20.31 8.25 -18.90
C SER A 82 -20.84 6.89 -18.45
N ALA A 83 -20.79 5.86 -19.31
CA ALA A 83 -21.16 4.50 -18.94
C ALA A 83 -20.15 3.85 -17.98
N GLN A 84 -18.87 4.17 -18.08
CA GLN A 84 -17.83 3.69 -17.17
C GLN A 84 -17.93 4.36 -15.80
N GLU A 85 -18.14 5.66 -15.76
CA GLU A 85 -18.38 6.42 -14.53
C GLU A 85 -19.63 5.91 -13.79
N ALA A 86 -20.72 5.63 -14.53
CA ALA A 86 -21.94 5.09 -13.93
C ALA A 86 -21.73 3.69 -13.32
N ARG A 87 -20.98 2.81 -14.00
CA ARG A 87 -20.65 1.48 -13.46
C ARG A 87 -19.76 1.57 -12.23
N GLU A 88 -18.83 2.50 -12.20
CA GLU A 88 -17.95 2.68 -11.05
C GLU A 88 -18.71 3.26 -9.85
N ALA A 89 -19.63 4.17 -10.09
CA ALA A 89 -20.53 4.65 -9.04
C ALA A 89 -21.40 3.52 -8.47
N GLU A 90 -21.94 2.65 -9.31
CA GLU A 90 -22.71 1.48 -8.86
C GLU A 90 -21.85 0.51 -8.02
N ARG A 91 -20.60 0.27 -8.41
CA ARG A 91 -19.65 -0.55 -7.64
C ARG A 91 -19.33 0.09 -6.29
N ALA A 92 -19.10 1.41 -6.27
CA ALA A 92 -18.85 2.16 -5.04
C ALA A 92 -20.05 2.09 -4.08
N ASP A 93 -21.27 2.23 -4.60
CA ASP A 93 -22.50 2.14 -3.81
C ASP A 93 -22.68 0.72 -3.23
N GLY A 94 -22.45 -0.33 -4.03
CA GLY A 94 -22.51 -1.72 -3.57
C GLY A 94 -21.47 -2.01 -2.46
N MET A 95 -20.25 -1.47 -2.61
CA MET A 95 -19.21 -1.60 -1.59
C MET A 95 -19.58 -0.81 -0.31
N ALA A 96 -20.19 0.36 -0.44
CA ALA A 96 -20.65 1.17 0.68
C ALA A 96 -21.77 0.46 1.47
N GLU A 97 -22.70 -0.18 0.77
CA GLU A 97 -23.77 -0.96 1.42
C GLU A 97 -23.19 -2.16 2.19
N ARG A 98 -22.28 -2.90 1.56
CA ARG A 98 -21.55 -3.99 2.20
C ARG A 98 -20.79 -3.51 3.45
N PHE A 99 -20.03 -2.44 3.33
CA PHE A 99 -19.30 -1.85 4.45
C PHE A 99 -20.22 -1.53 5.63
N ARG A 100 -21.33 -0.82 5.39
CA ARG A 100 -22.29 -0.47 6.44
C ARG A 100 -22.92 -1.70 7.10
N ALA A 101 -23.27 -2.71 6.32
CA ALA A 101 -23.80 -3.96 6.81
C ALA A 101 -22.80 -4.69 7.71
N ASP A 102 -21.53 -4.81 7.26
CA ASP A 102 -20.47 -5.51 7.98
C ASP A 102 -20.06 -4.80 9.27
N VAL A 103 -19.94 -3.46 9.24
CA VAL A 103 -19.68 -2.62 10.43
C VAL A 103 -20.79 -2.82 11.45
N SER A 104 -22.05 -2.74 11.02
CA SER A 104 -23.22 -2.94 11.90
C SER A 104 -23.28 -4.34 12.49
N ALA A 105 -23.07 -5.37 11.66
CA ALA A 105 -23.11 -6.78 12.10
C ALA A 105 -22.02 -7.10 13.14
N ARG A 106 -20.88 -6.41 13.10
CA ARG A 106 -19.76 -6.58 14.04
C ARG A 106 -19.84 -5.64 15.25
N GLY A 107 -20.85 -4.77 15.31
CA GLY A 107 -21.02 -3.77 16.38
C GLY A 107 -19.92 -2.72 16.40
N LEU A 108 -19.33 -2.41 15.24
CA LEU A 108 -18.32 -1.40 15.07
C LEU A 108 -18.94 -0.03 14.77
N ALA A 109 -18.17 1.04 14.99
CA ALA A 109 -18.41 2.36 14.43
C ALA A 109 -17.57 2.53 13.15
N GLY A 110 -18.11 3.21 12.14
CA GLY A 110 -17.35 3.47 10.93
C GLY A 110 -17.99 4.48 10.00
N ASP A 111 -17.13 5.11 9.18
CA ASP A 111 -17.49 6.12 8.21
C ASP A 111 -17.08 5.69 6.80
N TRP A 112 -17.88 6.09 5.81
CA TRP A 112 -17.63 5.86 4.39
C TRP A 112 -17.42 7.17 3.64
N GLN A 113 -16.38 7.24 2.82
CA GLN A 113 -16.05 8.41 2.04
C GLN A 113 -15.56 8.01 0.65
N MET A 114 -15.78 8.90 -0.35
CA MET A 114 -15.27 8.74 -1.70
C MET A 114 -14.25 9.83 -2.00
N PHE A 115 -13.15 9.44 -2.65
CA PHE A 115 -12.04 10.32 -3.01
C PHE A 115 -11.71 10.20 -4.49
N ASN A 116 -11.41 11.34 -5.10
CA ASN A 116 -10.88 11.44 -6.45
C ASN A 116 -9.35 11.59 -6.42
N HIS A 117 -8.70 11.45 -7.56
CA HIS A 117 -7.25 11.61 -7.70
C HIS A 117 -6.74 12.97 -7.17
N GLY A 118 -7.51 14.05 -7.31
CA GLY A 118 -7.16 15.38 -6.80
C GLY A 118 -7.18 15.52 -5.28
N ASP A 119 -7.77 14.56 -4.57
CA ASP A 119 -8.01 14.63 -3.13
C ASP A 119 -6.87 13.98 -2.30
N LEU A 120 -5.74 13.61 -2.94
CA LEU A 120 -4.60 12.98 -2.25
C LEU A 120 -4.12 13.77 -1.03
N PRO A 121 -3.96 15.11 -1.06
CA PRO A 121 -3.56 15.87 0.13
C PRO A 121 -4.54 15.72 1.30
N GLU A 122 -5.84 15.69 1.04
CA GLU A 122 -6.86 15.48 2.07
C GLU A 122 -6.83 14.05 2.60
N LEU A 123 -6.59 13.06 1.74
CA LEU A 123 -6.40 11.67 2.16
C LEU A 123 -5.19 11.53 3.08
N ILE A 124 -4.06 12.15 2.76
CA ILE A 124 -2.86 12.16 3.61
C ILE A 124 -3.15 12.81 4.97
N ASP A 125 -3.87 13.93 4.99
CA ASP A 125 -4.26 14.58 6.26
C ASP A 125 -5.10 13.64 7.13
N ARG A 126 -6.03 12.89 6.55
CA ARG A 126 -6.81 11.88 7.26
C ARG A 126 -5.99 10.69 7.73
N ILE A 127 -5.05 10.20 6.91
CA ILE A 127 -4.12 9.14 7.31
C ILE A 127 -3.30 9.58 8.51
N ASN A 128 -2.92 10.85 8.59
CA ASN A 128 -2.18 11.40 9.72
C ASN A 128 -2.98 11.47 11.03
N ALA A 129 -4.30 11.36 10.95
CA ALA A 129 -5.19 11.41 12.11
C ALA A 129 -5.60 10.02 12.65
N VAL A 130 -5.21 8.91 12.00
CA VAL A 130 -5.55 7.54 12.43
C VAL A 130 -4.35 6.81 13.04
N ASP A 131 -4.59 5.65 13.64
CA ASP A 131 -3.52 4.80 14.19
C ASP A 131 -2.86 3.92 13.13
N LEU A 132 -3.63 3.51 12.10
CA LEU A 132 -3.18 2.64 11.03
C LEU A 132 -3.91 2.94 9.73
N ALA A 133 -3.18 3.12 8.66
CA ALA A 133 -3.74 3.13 7.30
C ALA A 133 -3.54 1.76 6.63
N VAL A 134 -4.58 1.23 5.99
CA VAL A 134 -4.54 -0.04 5.24
C VAL A 134 -4.77 0.28 3.77
N ILE A 135 -3.78 0.00 2.93
CA ILE A 135 -3.84 0.30 1.50
C ILE A 135 -3.52 -0.96 0.66
N GLY A 136 -3.80 -0.93 -0.63
CA GLY A 136 -3.44 -1.99 -1.56
C GLY A 136 -2.04 -1.84 -2.12
N GLN A 137 -1.40 -2.98 -2.46
CA GLN A 137 -0.24 -2.99 -3.34
C GLN A 137 -0.66 -2.43 -4.70
N PHE A 138 0.19 -1.59 -5.29
CA PHE A 138 -0.05 -1.08 -6.64
C PHE A 138 0.15 -2.21 -7.66
N ALA A 139 -0.91 -2.56 -8.37
CA ALA A 139 -0.80 -3.44 -9.52
C ALA A 139 -0.36 -2.60 -10.72
N SER A 140 0.71 -2.98 -11.40
CA SER A 140 1.16 -2.31 -12.63
C SER A 140 0.02 -2.26 -13.65
N GLN A 141 0.03 -1.26 -14.53
CA GLN A 141 -1.03 -0.92 -15.50
C GLN A 141 -1.56 -2.08 -16.39
N GLU A 142 -0.88 -3.24 -16.40
CA GLU A 142 -1.29 -4.42 -17.15
C GLU A 142 -2.56 -5.10 -16.59
N LEU A 143 -2.95 -4.82 -15.34
CA LEU A 143 -4.13 -5.43 -14.71
C LEU A 143 -5.41 -4.59 -14.82
N GLY A 144 -5.38 -3.45 -15.53
CA GLY A 144 -6.53 -2.62 -15.87
C GLY A 144 -7.40 -2.20 -14.66
N GLU A 145 -7.89 -0.98 -14.65
CA GLU A 145 -8.90 -0.49 -13.69
C GLU A 145 -8.48 -0.55 -12.20
N GLY A 146 -7.24 -0.21 -11.88
CA GLY A 146 -6.74 -0.18 -10.49
C GLY A 146 -6.83 1.20 -9.83
N CYS A 147 -6.76 1.17 -8.53
CA CYS A 147 -6.64 2.35 -7.67
C CYS A 147 -5.43 3.21 -8.10
N TRP A 148 -5.62 4.51 -8.25
CA TRP A 148 -4.55 5.48 -8.53
C TRP A 148 -3.64 5.73 -7.31
N LEU A 149 -4.01 5.22 -6.14
CA LEU A 149 -3.24 5.37 -4.91
C LEU A 149 -1.97 4.53 -4.97
N ARG A 150 -0.86 5.20 -5.13
CA ARG A 150 0.46 4.55 -5.10
C ARG A 150 0.96 4.48 -3.67
N PRO A 151 1.35 3.29 -3.17
CA PRO A 151 1.91 3.15 -1.83
C PRO A 151 3.07 4.11 -1.57
N ASP A 152 3.93 4.32 -2.58
CA ASP A 152 5.09 5.21 -2.49
C ASP A 152 4.70 6.64 -2.09
N ASP A 153 3.65 7.20 -2.72
CA ASP A 153 3.21 8.58 -2.47
C ASP A 153 2.60 8.72 -1.07
N ILE A 154 1.92 7.66 -0.60
CA ILE A 154 1.30 7.64 0.72
C ILE A 154 2.35 7.46 1.82
N ILE A 155 3.24 6.47 1.70
CA ILE A 155 4.20 6.12 2.76
C ILE A 155 5.15 7.28 3.07
N VAL A 156 5.57 8.03 2.05
CA VAL A 156 6.52 9.15 2.21
C VAL A 156 5.89 10.34 2.93
N ASP A 157 4.62 10.63 2.64
CA ASP A 157 3.91 11.79 3.19
C ASP A 157 3.08 11.45 4.43
N ALA A 158 2.86 10.16 4.71
CA ALA A 158 2.14 9.72 5.90
C ALA A 158 3.01 9.80 7.15
N GLY A 159 2.52 10.49 8.18
CA GLY A 159 3.11 10.51 9.52
C GLY A 159 2.75 9.29 10.38
N ARG A 160 2.06 8.31 9.82
CA ARG A 160 1.51 7.13 10.51
C ARG A 160 1.88 5.83 9.78
N PRO A 161 1.84 4.67 10.46
CA PRO A 161 2.16 3.41 9.84
C PRO A 161 1.14 3.04 8.76
N VAL A 162 1.64 2.50 7.67
CA VAL A 162 0.85 2.06 6.53
C VAL A 162 1.01 0.55 6.36
N LEU A 163 -0.10 -0.18 6.43
CA LEU A 163 -0.16 -1.61 6.11
C LEU A 163 -0.53 -1.79 4.63
N ILE A 164 0.41 -2.27 3.86
CA ILE A 164 0.22 -2.55 2.43
C ILE A 164 -0.19 -4.00 2.27
N VAL A 165 -1.33 -4.24 1.63
CA VAL A 165 -1.89 -5.58 1.41
C VAL A 165 -1.64 -6.01 -0.03
N PRO A 166 -1.06 -7.21 -0.28
CA PRO A 166 -0.84 -7.70 -1.63
C PRO A 166 -2.15 -7.80 -2.44
N TYR A 167 -2.05 -7.57 -3.75
CA TYR A 167 -3.20 -7.74 -4.66
C TYR A 167 -3.62 -9.21 -4.83
N ALA A 168 -2.68 -10.14 -4.61
CA ALA A 168 -2.91 -11.58 -4.67
C ALA A 168 -2.90 -12.20 -3.27
N GLY A 169 -3.68 -13.24 -3.06
CA GLY A 169 -3.78 -13.92 -1.77
C GLY A 169 -5.06 -13.59 -1.00
N GLN A 170 -5.22 -14.21 0.16
CA GLN A 170 -6.29 -13.95 1.12
C GLN A 170 -5.66 -13.75 2.49
N PHE A 171 -5.99 -12.66 3.16
CA PHE A 171 -5.40 -12.25 4.43
C PHE A 171 -6.52 -11.97 5.44
N GLU A 172 -7.02 -13.01 6.08
CA GLU A 172 -8.03 -12.85 7.13
C GLU A 172 -7.48 -12.23 8.40
N ARG A 173 -6.18 -12.48 8.67
CA ARG A 173 -5.44 -11.99 9.83
C ARG A 173 -4.02 -11.67 9.43
N VAL A 174 -3.39 -10.81 10.22
CA VAL A 174 -1.97 -10.48 10.14
C VAL A 174 -1.40 -10.41 11.55
N GLY A 175 -0.11 -10.64 11.68
CA GLY A 175 0.60 -10.50 12.94
C GLY A 175 0.69 -11.77 13.79
N SER A 176 0.28 -12.96 13.30
CA SER A 176 0.53 -14.22 13.99
C SER A 176 2.00 -14.64 13.90
N ARG A 177 2.60 -14.48 12.71
CA ARG A 177 4.02 -14.77 12.45
C ARG A 177 4.68 -13.57 11.82
N VAL A 178 5.42 -12.82 12.63
CA VAL A 178 5.94 -11.51 12.22
C VAL A 178 7.43 -11.59 11.90
N LEU A 179 7.81 -11.10 10.72
CA LEU A 179 9.19 -10.83 10.33
C LEU A 179 9.46 -9.33 10.45
N ILE A 180 10.35 -8.94 11.36
CA ILE A 180 10.73 -7.55 11.57
C ILE A 180 12.09 -7.35 10.89
N ALA A 181 12.12 -6.62 9.76
CA ALA A 181 13.34 -6.25 9.08
C ALA A 181 14.02 -5.09 9.82
N TRP A 182 15.21 -5.34 10.35
CA TRP A 182 15.93 -4.42 11.22
C TRP A 182 17.30 -4.05 10.68
N ASP A 183 17.51 -2.79 10.38
CA ASP A 183 18.80 -2.23 9.96
C ASP A 183 19.39 -1.22 10.97
N GLY A 184 18.69 -0.98 12.09
CA GLY A 184 19.11 -0.06 13.12
C GLY A 184 18.82 1.42 12.85
N THR A 185 18.09 1.72 11.77
CA THR A 185 17.71 3.08 11.39
C THR A 185 16.56 3.62 12.23
N ARG A 186 16.32 4.92 12.14
CA ARG A 186 15.17 5.56 12.80
C ARG A 186 13.86 5.08 12.21
N GLU A 187 13.80 4.84 10.89
CA GLU A 187 12.64 4.35 10.17
C GLU A 187 12.27 2.92 10.60
N ALA A 188 13.26 2.02 10.71
CA ALA A 188 13.05 0.68 11.26
C ALA A 188 12.57 0.71 12.72
N SER A 189 13.17 1.61 13.53
CA SER A 189 12.74 1.82 14.91
C SER A 189 11.31 2.32 14.97
N ARG A 190 10.94 3.28 14.11
CA ARG A 190 9.60 3.83 14.05
C ARG A 190 8.58 2.78 13.65
N ALA A 191 8.84 2.05 12.54
CA ALA A 191 7.97 0.97 12.07
C ALA A 191 7.74 -0.10 13.13
N LEU A 192 8.77 -0.50 13.88
CA LEU A 192 8.64 -1.45 14.98
C LEU A 192 7.73 -0.92 16.09
N HIS A 193 7.95 0.33 16.55
CA HIS A 193 7.16 0.89 17.65
C HIS A 193 5.70 1.15 17.25
N GLU A 194 5.47 1.66 16.06
CA GLU A 194 4.12 1.89 15.51
C GLU A 194 3.42 0.56 15.16
N GLY A 195 4.19 -0.49 14.80
CA GLY A 195 3.69 -1.84 14.56
C GLY A 195 3.42 -2.67 15.82
N LEU A 196 3.78 -2.19 17.02
CA LEU A 196 3.58 -2.93 18.27
C LEU A 196 2.16 -3.48 18.45
N PRO A 197 1.07 -2.75 18.12
CA PRO A 197 -0.28 -3.30 18.24
C PRO A 197 -0.46 -4.62 17.49
N LEU A 198 0.13 -4.77 16.31
CA LEU A 198 0.06 -5.99 15.51
C LEU A 198 1.08 -7.05 15.96
N ILE A 199 2.22 -6.63 16.52
CA ILE A 199 3.30 -7.51 16.97
C ILE A 199 2.99 -8.15 18.32
N LEU A 200 2.29 -7.46 19.22
CA LEU A 200 2.01 -7.92 20.59
C LEU A 200 1.20 -9.21 20.65
N ALA A 201 0.38 -9.49 19.64
CA ALA A 201 -0.41 -10.71 19.52
C ALA A 201 0.32 -11.84 18.79
N ALA A 202 1.59 -11.65 18.39
CA ALA A 202 2.33 -12.62 17.58
C ALA A 202 2.62 -13.92 18.36
N GLU A 203 2.31 -15.05 17.76
CA GLU A 203 2.72 -16.38 18.21
C GLU A 203 4.22 -16.61 17.99
N ALA A 204 4.76 -16.00 16.93
CA ALA A 204 6.17 -16.05 16.58
C ALA A 204 6.64 -14.73 15.99
N ALA A 205 7.77 -14.22 16.46
CA ALA A 205 8.40 -13.02 15.92
C ALA A 205 9.88 -13.30 15.65
N THR A 206 10.39 -12.81 14.52
CA THR A 206 11.80 -12.84 14.16
C THR A 206 12.26 -11.42 13.81
N VAL A 207 13.36 -10.99 14.44
CA VAL A 207 14.04 -9.73 14.09
C VAL A 207 15.21 -10.08 13.18
N LEU A 208 15.07 -9.78 11.90
CA LEU A 208 16.02 -10.12 10.86
C LEU A 208 16.90 -8.91 10.51
N HIS A 209 18.21 -9.11 10.58
CA HIS A 209 19.19 -8.22 9.95
C HIS A 209 19.80 -8.88 8.71
N VAL A 210 19.82 -8.16 7.60
CA VAL A 210 20.45 -8.61 6.34
C VAL A 210 21.66 -7.71 6.06
N GLY A 211 22.87 -8.28 6.06
CA GLY A 211 24.08 -7.48 5.87
C GLY A 211 25.30 -8.29 5.42
N GLU A 212 26.41 -7.60 5.09
CA GLU A 212 27.68 -8.19 4.75
C GLU A 212 28.48 -8.46 6.04
N GLY A 213 28.39 -9.68 6.54
CA GLY A 213 29.16 -10.16 7.69
C GLY A 213 28.64 -9.74 9.07
N ALA A 214 29.02 -10.52 10.04
CA ALA A 214 28.65 -10.30 11.45
C ALA A 214 29.51 -9.18 12.06
N LEU A 215 29.05 -7.95 11.96
CA LEU A 215 29.65 -6.83 12.69
C LEU A 215 29.11 -6.84 14.12
N ASP A 216 29.99 -6.73 15.12
CA ASP A 216 29.61 -6.68 16.55
C ASP A 216 28.55 -5.59 16.84
N GLY A 217 28.50 -4.52 16.06
CA GLY A 217 27.50 -3.46 16.15
C GLY A 217 26.08 -3.96 15.84
N ASN A 218 25.92 -4.76 14.80
CA ASN A 218 24.61 -5.29 14.37
C ASN A 218 24.07 -6.28 15.38
N ARG A 219 24.89 -7.19 15.87
CA ARG A 219 24.51 -8.14 16.91
C ARG A 219 24.05 -7.45 18.19
N ARG A 220 24.76 -6.39 18.61
CA ARG A 220 24.37 -5.59 19.78
C ARG A 220 23.07 -4.84 19.54
N SER A 221 22.83 -4.34 18.33
CA SER A 221 21.58 -3.68 17.95
C SER A 221 20.42 -4.67 17.99
N LEU A 222 20.56 -5.85 17.36
CA LEU A 222 19.57 -6.94 17.42
C LEU A 222 19.27 -7.36 18.86
N ALA A 223 20.28 -7.58 19.67
CA ALA A 223 20.07 -7.98 21.07
C ALA A 223 19.29 -6.93 21.88
N ARG A 224 19.55 -5.64 21.63
CA ARG A 224 18.82 -4.55 22.29
C ARG A 224 17.35 -4.53 21.90
N ILE A 225 17.03 -4.69 20.60
CA ILE A 225 15.65 -4.62 20.15
C ILE A 225 14.86 -5.87 20.52
N VAL A 226 15.47 -7.06 20.50
CA VAL A 226 14.87 -8.30 21.05
C VAL A 226 14.60 -8.16 22.54
N GLY A 227 15.55 -7.62 23.31
CA GLY A 227 15.34 -7.32 24.73
C GLY A 227 14.25 -6.26 24.97
N HIS A 228 14.06 -5.30 24.06
CA HIS A 228 12.98 -4.35 24.12
C HIS A 228 11.62 -5.04 23.89
N LEU A 229 11.50 -5.84 22.84
CA LEU A 229 10.30 -6.63 22.56
C LEU A 229 9.92 -7.57 23.70
N ALA A 230 10.91 -8.21 24.32
CA ALA A 230 10.67 -9.09 25.47
C ALA A 230 10.05 -8.33 26.67
N ARG A 231 10.42 -7.06 26.90
CA ARG A 231 9.79 -6.22 27.94
C ARG A 231 8.33 -5.86 27.62
N HIS A 232 7.96 -5.90 26.34
CA HIS A 232 6.58 -5.77 25.86
C HIS A 232 5.83 -7.10 25.81
N GLY A 233 6.45 -8.22 26.24
CA GLY A 233 5.83 -9.55 26.25
C GLY A 233 6.02 -10.35 24.96
N VAL A 234 6.73 -9.81 23.95
CA VAL A 234 6.96 -10.48 22.67
C VAL A 234 8.28 -11.26 22.72
N GLN A 235 8.21 -12.59 22.55
CA GLN A 235 9.40 -13.45 22.47
C GLN A 235 9.90 -13.51 21.02
N ALA A 236 10.74 -12.54 20.65
CA ALA A 236 11.31 -12.46 19.32
C ALA A 236 12.66 -13.20 19.24
N LYS A 237 12.93 -13.82 18.09
CA LYS A 237 14.22 -14.47 17.79
C LYS A 237 15.09 -13.51 16.97
N PRO A 238 16.35 -13.25 17.36
CA PRO A 238 17.28 -12.53 16.52
C PRO A 238 17.78 -13.44 15.40
N GLU A 239 17.84 -12.92 14.20
CA GLU A 239 18.40 -13.61 13.03
C GLU A 239 19.27 -12.66 12.21
N GLU A 240 20.41 -13.15 11.74
CA GLU A 240 21.35 -12.40 10.93
C GLU A 240 21.66 -13.22 9.67
N LEU A 241 21.31 -12.69 8.51
CA LEU A 241 21.57 -13.36 7.24
C LEU A 241 22.56 -12.55 6.41
N PRO A 242 23.54 -13.22 5.77
CA PRO A 242 24.43 -12.57 4.82
C PRO A 242 23.63 -12.18 3.55
N ARG A 243 23.94 -11.03 2.99
CA ARG A 243 23.39 -10.61 1.71
C ARG A 243 23.80 -11.54 0.56
N GLY A 244 25.08 -11.97 0.56
CA GLY A 244 25.60 -12.94 -0.43
C GLY A 244 25.46 -12.49 -1.90
N GLY A 245 25.47 -11.19 -2.17
CA GLY A 245 25.26 -10.65 -3.53
C GLY A 245 23.78 -10.61 -3.98
N ILE A 246 22.83 -11.06 -3.16
CA ILE A 246 21.39 -11.03 -3.45
C ILE A 246 20.80 -9.69 -2.98
N PRO A 247 19.82 -9.10 -3.68
CA PRO A 247 19.09 -7.93 -3.21
C PRO A 247 18.45 -8.17 -1.83
N VAL A 248 18.59 -7.19 -0.93
CA VAL A 248 18.08 -7.31 0.46
C VAL A 248 16.57 -7.63 0.49
N ALA A 249 15.79 -7.04 -0.41
CA ALA A 249 14.35 -7.31 -0.52
C ALA A 249 14.06 -8.80 -0.81
N GLU A 250 14.82 -9.42 -1.69
CA GLU A 250 14.67 -10.84 -2.03
C GLU A 250 15.01 -11.74 -0.83
N VAL A 251 16.05 -11.39 -0.05
CA VAL A 251 16.41 -12.14 1.17
C VAL A 251 15.26 -12.03 2.20
N ILE A 252 14.69 -10.84 2.37
CA ILE A 252 13.56 -10.62 3.30
C ILE A 252 12.33 -11.42 2.83
N LEU A 253 11.96 -11.34 1.55
CA LEU A 253 10.79 -12.05 1.00
C LEU A 253 10.97 -13.57 1.06
N SER A 254 12.15 -14.08 0.71
CA SER A 254 12.46 -15.51 0.83
C SER A 254 12.34 -15.99 2.28
N ARG A 255 12.91 -15.22 3.21
CA ARG A 255 12.84 -15.57 4.63
C ARG A 255 11.43 -15.52 5.20
N ALA A 256 10.63 -14.52 4.76
CA ALA A 256 9.21 -14.45 5.11
C ALA A 256 8.45 -15.70 4.64
N GLY A 257 8.71 -16.16 3.41
CA GLY A 257 8.14 -17.40 2.88
C GLY A 257 8.58 -18.64 3.69
N ASP A 258 9.88 -18.79 3.97
CA ASP A 258 10.43 -19.94 4.71
C ASP A 258 9.82 -20.10 6.11
N MET A 259 9.55 -19.00 6.80
CA MET A 259 8.96 -19.04 8.14
C MET A 259 7.42 -19.00 8.13
N GLY A 260 6.80 -18.86 6.96
CA GLY A 260 5.37 -18.69 6.83
C GLY A 260 4.88 -17.42 7.53
N ALA A 261 5.63 -16.32 7.38
CA ALA A 261 5.23 -15.03 7.95
C ALA A 261 3.93 -14.54 7.32
N ASP A 262 3.06 -13.95 8.12
CA ASP A 262 1.82 -13.30 7.71
C ASP A 262 1.88 -11.77 7.82
N LEU A 263 3.03 -11.25 8.31
CA LEU A 263 3.32 -9.82 8.38
C LEU A 263 4.83 -9.57 8.31
N ILE A 264 5.22 -8.64 7.45
CA ILE A 264 6.55 -8.03 7.48
C ILE A 264 6.43 -6.63 8.07
N VAL A 265 7.32 -6.27 9.00
CA VAL A 265 7.43 -4.92 9.57
C VAL A 265 8.78 -4.35 9.19
N MET A 266 8.82 -3.19 8.54
CA MET A 266 10.06 -2.57 8.11
C MET A 266 9.95 -1.04 8.01
N GLY A 267 11.09 -0.35 8.19
CA GLY A 267 11.21 1.06 7.84
C GLY A 267 11.19 1.27 6.32
N ALA A 268 10.71 2.42 5.88
CA ALA A 268 10.66 2.79 4.48
C ALA A 268 11.65 3.92 4.16
N TYR A 269 12.29 3.85 2.99
CA TYR A 269 13.00 4.95 2.33
C TYR A 269 14.16 5.61 3.09
N HIS A 270 15.04 4.87 3.75
CA HIS A 270 16.11 5.40 4.60
C HIS A 270 17.16 6.29 3.90
N HIS A 271 17.35 6.29 2.60
CA HIS A 271 18.42 7.04 1.96
C HIS A 271 17.99 7.78 0.70
N SER A 272 17.41 8.99 0.81
CA SER A 272 17.60 10.01 -0.24
C SER A 272 17.12 11.40 0.14
N PRO A 273 17.98 12.43 0.14
CA PRO A 273 17.56 13.82 0.27
C PRO A 273 17.07 14.46 -1.05
N LEU A 274 17.01 13.70 -2.16
CA LEU A 274 16.64 14.20 -3.49
C LEU A 274 15.37 13.51 -3.97
N ARG A 275 14.28 14.24 -4.05
CA ARG A 275 12.93 13.82 -4.47
C ARG A 275 12.86 13.11 -5.84
N GLU A 276 13.89 13.21 -6.67
CA GLU A 276 13.94 12.63 -8.02
C GLU A 276 14.55 11.23 -8.12
N SER A 277 15.14 10.70 -7.02
CA SER A 277 15.68 9.32 -6.93
C SER A 277 15.17 8.58 -5.70
N LEU A 278 13.99 8.93 -5.21
CA LEU A 278 13.48 8.73 -3.85
C LEU A 278 13.10 7.30 -3.47
N LEU A 279 13.11 6.38 -4.40
CA LEU A 279 12.69 5.01 -4.11
C LEU A 279 13.90 4.20 -3.65
N GLY A 280 14.10 4.09 -2.35
CA GLY A 280 15.06 3.16 -1.76
C GLY A 280 14.85 1.78 -2.41
N GLY A 281 15.88 1.25 -3.08
CA GLY A 281 15.75 0.03 -3.89
C GLY A 281 15.13 -1.15 -3.15
N VAL A 282 15.29 -1.23 -1.83
CA VAL A 282 14.72 -2.30 -0.99
C VAL A 282 13.21 -2.13 -0.83
N SER A 283 12.72 -0.95 -0.45
CA SER A 283 11.29 -0.72 -0.23
C SER A 283 10.49 -0.92 -1.51
N ARG A 284 10.97 -0.39 -2.63
CA ARG A 284 10.31 -0.54 -3.93
C ARG A 284 10.31 -1.99 -4.40
N ALA A 285 11.47 -2.66 -4.41
CA ALA A 285 11.55 -4.05 -4.82
C ALA A 285 10.67 -4.97 -3.97
N LEU A 286 10.54 -4.65 -2.68
CA LEU A 286 9.66 -5.39 -1.78
C LEU A 286 8.19 -5.13 -2.12
N LEU A 287 7.78 -3.87 -2.35
CA LEU A 287 6.43 -3.52 -2.77
C LEU A 287 6.03 -4.12 -4.12
N ASP A 288 6.98 -4.23 -5.05
CA ASP A 288 6.73 -4.82 -6.39
C ASP A 288 6.52 -6.34 -6.31
N HIS A 289 7.16 -7.04 -5.35
CA HIS A 289 7.21 -8.51 -5.30
C HIS A 289 6.60 -9.11 -4.02
N MET A 290 6.00 -8.32 -3.15
CA MET A 290 5.44 -8.80 -1.89
C MET A 290 4.30 -9.79 -2.11
N THR A 291 4.31 -10.85 -1.33
CA THR A 291 3.25 -11.87 -1.24
C THR A 291 2.64 -11.94 0.16
N VAL A 292 3.15 -11.15 1.07
CA VAL A 292 2.78 -11.05 2.49
C VAL A 292 2.50 -9.59 2.80
N PRO A 293 1.48 -9.25 3.59
CA PRO A 293 1.25 -7.88 4.06
C PRO A 293 2.48 -7.27 4.70
N VAL A 294 2.74 -5.99 4.36
CA VAL A 294 3.92 -5.27 4.83
C VAL A 294 3.49 -4.00 5.55
N LEU A 295 3.91 -3.86 6.81
CA LEU A 295 3.78 -2.62 7.57
C LEU A 295 5.03 -1.77 7.35
N MET A 296 4.83 -0.57 6.87
CA MET A 296 5.89 0.41 6.65
C MET A 296 5.64 1.70 7.42
N SER A 297 6.73 2.33 7.87
CA SER A 297 6.73 3.68 8.42
C SER A 297 7.97 4.43 7.97
N HIS A 298 7.84 5.73 7.72
CA HIS A 298 8.90 6.61 7.23
C HIS A 298 9.29 7.67 8.28
#